data_91719ffe1cdaf0085754f0979773f4d4
#
_entry.id   91719ffe1cdaf0085754f0979773f4d4
#
_cell.length_a   1.000
_cell.length_b   1.000
_cell.length_c   1.000
_cell.angle_alpha   90.00
_cell.angle_beta   90.00
_cell.angle_gamma   90.00
#
_symmetry.space_group_name_H-M   'P 1'
#
loop_
_entity.id
_entity.type
_entity.pdbx_description
1 polymer ?
#
loop_
_entity_poly.entity_id
_entity_poly.type
_entity_poly.pdbx_seq_one_letter_code
_entity_poly.pdbx_strand_id
1 'polypeptide(L)'
;MEKFVELKKVTDRMFQEKKIEQHPLFVALNNGEFSEEQRKEMALQIYHVVLYFPRFLSAILTNMSDYRMRMPLVENLFEEHGKMNEKYVHSETYKEFLKGIGVSEKEIMESEPSIPVIAYNRGLTDLCLHYHYLEGLAALGVIEEIVARVSPLVGQIAKSNYGSENKSLIHFTDHEVLDVQHANEIYEVVALNYEGDQKQMIERGLQFGMYYHSRMYTDILENVH
;
A
#
# COMPACT_ATOMS: atom_id res chain seq x y z
N MET A 1 -13.22 5.38 -21.67
CA MET A 1 -12.78 6.74 -21.26
C MET A 1 -13.79 7.40 -20.30
N GLU A 2 -15.09 7.47 -20.63
CA GLU A 2 -16.11 8.10 -19.77
C GLU A 2 -16.24 7.45 -18.37
N LYS A 3 -16.35 6.11 -18.31
CA LYS A 3 -16.42 5.35 -17.06
C LYS A 3 -15.18 5.54 -16.16
N PHE A 4 -13.99 5.62 -16.75
CA PHE A 4 -12.76 5.90 -16.00
C PHE A 4 -12.77 7.30 -15.37
N VAL A 5 -13.23 8.31 -16.14
CA VAL A 5 -13.37 9.68 -15.61
C VAL A 5 -14.40 9.73 -14.48
N GLU A 6 -15.49 8.97 -14.60
CA GLU A 6 -16.50 8.89 -13.54
C GLU A 6 -15.94 8.22 -12.27
N LEU A 7 -15.25 7.10 -12.42
CA LEU A 7 -14.58 6.41 -11.31
C LEU A 7 -13.55 7.32 -10.63
N LYS A 8 -12.70 8.00 -11.40
CA LYS A 8 -11.70 8.93 -10.83
C LYS A 8 -12.34 10.08 -10.06
N LYS A 9 -13.49 10.61 -10.47
CA LYS A 9 -14.22 11.60 -9.67
C LYS A 9 -14.65 11.06 -8.30
N VAL A 10 -14.98 9.77 -8.22
CA VAL A 10 -15.36 9.12 -6.95
C VAL A 10 -14.13 8.95 -6.06
N THR A 11 -13.03 8.43 -6.60
CA THR A 11 -11.78 8.28 -5.83
C THR A 11 -11.23 9.63 -5.38
N ASP A 12 -11.17 10.63 -6.26
CA ASP A 12 -10.69 11.97 -5.92
C ASP A 12 -11.50 12.60 -4.78
N ARG A 13 -12.84 12.48 -4.82
CA ARG A 13 -13.70 12.94 -3.73
C ARG A 13 -13.40 12.21 -2.42
N MET A 14 -13.25 10.88 -2.47
CA MET A 14 -12.92 10.07 -1.30
C MET A 14 -11.59 10.51 -0.67
N PHE A 15 -10.55 10.76 -1.48
CA PHE A 15 -9.26 11.24 -0.99
C PHE A 15 -9.34 12.67 -0.45
N GLN A 16 -10.12 13.55 -1.06
CA GLN A 16 -10.37 14.92 -0.56
C GLN A 16 -11.06 14.92 0.81
N GLU A 17 -12.01 13.99 1.03
CA GLU A 17 -12.73 13.85 2.30
C GLU A 17 -11.86 13.21 3.39
N LYS A 18 -11.11 12.17 3.04
CA LYS A 18 -10.30 11.39 3.99
C LYS A 18 -8.97 12.04 4.34
N LYS A 19 -8.38 12.83 3.40
CA LYS A 19 -7.11 13.55 3.59
C LYS A 19 -6.03 12.65 4.19
N ILE A 20 -5.78 11.52 3.53
CA ILE A 20 -4.90 10.46 4.06
C ILE A 20 -3.48 10.98 4.38
N GLU A 21 -3.01 11.98 3.65
CA GLU A 21 -1.72 12.63 3.89
C GLU A 21 -1.69 13.41 5.21
N GLN A 22 -2.86 13.73 5.76
CA GLN A 22 -3.05 14.39 7.07
C GLN A 22 -3.46 13.40 8.16
N HIS A 23 -3.30 12.09 7.92
CA HIS A 23 -3.58 11.09 8.94
C HIS A 23 -2.76 11.37 10.20
N PRO A 24 -3.32 11.23 11.43
CA PRO A 24 -2.63 11.53 12.68
C PRO A 24 -1.24 10.90 12.80
N LEU A 25 -1.04 9.68 12.29
CA LEU A 25 0.26 9.02 12.26
C LEU A 25 1.32 9.87 11.53
N PHE A 26 1.00 10.38 10.33
CA PHE A 26 1.96 11.17 9.55
C PHE A 26 2.16 12.57 10.12
N VAL A 27 1.11 13.16 10.70
CA VAL A 27 1.22 14.45 11.41
C VAL A 27 2.17 14.31 12.61
N ALA A 28 1.98 13.29 13.44
CA ALA A 28 2.83 13.03 14.59
C ALA A 28 4.28 12.69 14.20
N LEU A 29 4.48 11.89 13.14
CA LEU A 29 5.80 11.62 12.58
C LEU A 29 6.51 12.89 12.11
N ASN A 30 5.81 13.76 11.37
CA ASN A 30 6.36 15.02 10.88
C ASN A 30 6.68 16.01 11.99
N ASN A 31 5.91 15.99 13.08
CA ASN A 31 6.13 16.81 14.26
C ASN A 31 7.26 16.29 15.17
N GLY A 32 7.80 15.09 14.90
CA GLY A 32 8.84 14.48 15.73
C GLY A 32 8.33 14.01 17.10
N GLU A 33 7.06 13.63 17.21
CA GLU A 33 6.42 13.24 18.47
C GLU A 33 6.83 11.83 18.95
N PHE A 34 7.59 11.07 18.16
CA PHE A 34 8.00 9.71 18.46
C PHE A 34 9.48 9.60 18.79
N SER A 35 9.81 8.72 19.73
CA SER A 35 11.18 8.30 20.01
C SER A 35 11.76 7.53 18.79
N GLU A 36 13.06 7.31 18.80
CA GLU A 36 13.73 6.51 17.75
C GLU A 36 13.20 5.07 17.75
N GLU A 37 13.01 4.49 18.92
CA GLU A 37 12.50 3.14 19.09
C GLU A 37 11.07 3.00 18.56
N GLN A 38 10.20 3.97 18.87
CA GLN A 38 8.83 3.99 18.35
C GLN A 38 8.79 4.08 16.83
N ARG A 39 9.66 4.91 16.21
CA ARG A 39 9.76 5.00 14.75
C ARG A 39 10.26 3.70 14.13
N LYS A 40 11.24 3.01 14.75
CA LYS A 40 11.71 1.71 14.30
C LYS A 40 10.61 0.65 14.38
N GLU A 41 9.86 0.63 15.47
CA GLU A 41 8.74 -0.31 15.64
C GLU A 41 7.65 -0.06 14.57
N MET A 42 7.23 1.18 14.34
CA MET A 42 6.29 1.50 13.28
C MET A 42 6.80 1.06 11.90
N ALA A 43 8.08 1.29 11.59
CA ALA A 43 8.67 0.87 10.34
C ALA A 43 8.70 -0.66 10.19
N LEU A 44 8.96 -1.40 11.26
CA LEU A 44 8.89 -2.87 11.28
C LEU A 44 7.45 -3.36 11.03
N GLN A 45 6.45 -2.71 11.60
CA GLN A 45 5.05 -3.08 11.35
C GLN A 45 4.64 -2.82 9.89
N ILE A 46 5.08 -1.72 9.27
CA ILE A 46 4.87 -1.46 7.84
C ILE A 46 5.63 -2.47 6.97
N TYR A 47 6.83 -2.91 7.38
CA TYR A 47 7.55 -3.97 6.67
C TYR A 47 6.71 -5.24 6.50
N HIS A 48 5.96 -5.65 7.52
CA HIS A 48 5.08 -6.81 7.43
C HIS A 48 3.87 -6.61 6.48
N VAL A 49 3.49 -5.36 6.22
CA VAL A 49 2.50 -5.02 5.19
C VAL A 49 3.12 -5.12 3.79
N VAL A 50 4.29 -4.50 3.59
CA VAL A 50 5.04 -4.54 2.32
C VAL A 50 5.38 -5.97 1.92
N LEU A 51 5.90 -6.76 2.85
CA LEU A 51 6.22 -8.18 2.63
C LEU A 51 5.01 -9.00 2.20
N TYR A 52 3.80 -8.60 2.62
CA TYR A 52 2.58 -9.35 2.35
C TYR A 52 1.86 -8.91 1.07
N PHE A 53 2.09 -7.69 0.59
CA PHE A 53 1.35 -7.07 -0.52
C PHE A 53 1.31 -7.92 -1.81
N PRO A 54 2.41 -8.54 -2.30
CA PRO A 54 2.39 -9.39 -3.49
C PRO A 54 1.42 -10.59 -3.38
N ARG A 55 1.05 -10.99 -2.17
CA ARG A 55 0.08 -12.07 -1.95
C ARG A 55 -1.35 -11.63 -2.25
N PHE A 56 -1.68 -10.34 -2.04
CA PHE A 56 -2.99 -9.81 -2.45
C PHE A 56 -3.14 -9.81 -3.97
N LEU A 57 -2.10 -9.40 -4.70
CA LEU A 57 -2.05 -9.47 -6.16
C LEU A 57 -2.19 -10.92 -6.64
N SER A 58 -1.47 -11.86 -6.03
CA SER A 58 -1.58 -13.28 -6.35
C SER A 58 -2.98 -13.83 -6.05
N ALA A 59 -3.59 -13.44 -4.95
CA ALA A 59 -4.93 -13.85 -4.54
C ALA A 59 -6.00 -13.37 -5.54
N ILE A 60 -5.98 -12.08 -5.92
CA ILE A 60 -6.97 -11.54 -6.84
C ILE A 60 -6.86 -12.14 -8.23
N LEU A 61 -5.64 -12.42 -8.71
CA LEU A 61 -5.39 -13.03 -10.02
C LEU A 61 -6.09 -14.40 -10.17
N THR A 62 -6.28 -15.15 -9.08
CA THR A 62 -6.97 -16.45 -9.11
C THR A 62 -8.45 -16.34 -9.42
N ASN A 63 -9.07 -15.20 -9.10
CA ASN A 63 -10.51 -14.95 -9.27
C ASN A 63 -10.85 -14.24 -10.59
N MET A 64 -9.85 -13.83 -11.37
CA MET A 64 -10.04 -13.13 -12.65
C MET A 64 -9.96 -14.13 -13.80
N SER A 65 -11.08 -14.36 -14.50
CA SER A 65 -11.13 -15.31 -15.63
C SER A 65 -10.50 -14.76 -16.91
N ASP A 66 -10.66 -13.44 -17.19
CA ASP A 66 -10.09 -12.83 -18.41
C ASP A 66 -8.60 -12.48 -18.21
N TYR A 67 -7.76 -13.13 -19.03
CA TYR A 67 -6.31 -12.90 -18.97
C TYR A 67 -5.91 -11.45 -19.31
N ARG A 68 -6.70 -10.74 -20.16
CA ARG A 68 -6.40 -9.35 -20.55
C ARG A 68 -6.51 -8.42 -19.35
N MET A 69 -7.49 -8.67 -18.49
CA MET A 69 -7.68 -7.90 -17.26
C MET A 69 -6.60 -8.22 -16.21
N ARG A 70 -5.99 -9.41 -16.29
CA ARG A 70 -4.89 -9.82 -15.40
C ARG A 70 -3.53 -9.22 -15.78
N MET A 71 -3.32 -8.84 -17.06
CA MET A 71 -2.00 -8.42 -17.54
C MET A 71 -1.37 -7.29 -16.70
N PRO A 72 -2.08 -6.19 -16.40
CA PRO A 72 -1.49 -5.12 -15.57
C PRO A 72 -1.10 -5.59 -14.17
N LEU A 73 -1.91 -6.47 -13.57
CA LEU A 73 -1.62 -7.02 -12.24
C LEU A 73 -0.45 -8.01 -12.25
N VAL A 74 -0.26 -8.74 -13.33
CA VAL A 74 0.91 -9.62 -13.52
C VAL A 74 2.17 -8.78 -13.66
N GLU A 75 2.09 -7.65 -14.35
CA GLU A 75 3.19 -6.70 -14.46
C GLU A 75 3.53 -6.07 -13.12
N ASN A 76 2.54 -5.59 -12.36
CA ASN A 76 2.70 -5.11 -11.00
C ASN A 76 3.35 -6.20 -10.11
N LEU A 77 2.82 -7.43 -10.13
CA LEU A 77 3.40 -8.55 -9.38
C LEU A 77 4.86 -8.84 -9.77
N PHE A 78 5.20 -8.72 -11.04
CA PHE A 78 6.57 -8.87 -11.54
C PHE A 78 7.47 -7.73 -11.01
N GLU A 79 6.98 -6.51 -10.92
CA GLU A 79 7.69 -5.36 -10.33
C GLU A 79 7.87 -5.52 -8.82
N GLU A 80 6.83 -5.97 -8.09
CA GLU A 80 6.92 -6.33 -6.67
C GLU A 80 8.04 -7.35 -6.38
N HIS A 81 8.29 -8.26 -7.32
CA HIS A 81 9.39 -9.22 -7.27
C HIS A 81 10.69 -8.70 -7.90
N GLY A 82 10.86 -7.37 -7.97
CA GLY A 82 12.07 -6.73 -8.43
C GLY A 82 12.44 -7.04 -9.89
N LYS A 83 11.44 -7.34 -10.72
CA LYS A 83 11.63 -7.78 -12.12
C LYS A 83 12.57 -9.00 -12.19
N MET A 84 12.42 -9.93 -11.24
CA MET A 84 13.23 -11.14 -11.04
C MET A 84 14.68 -10.86 -10.60
N ASN A 85 14.96 -9.68 -10.07
CA ASN A 85 16.23 -9.35 -9.43
C ASN A 85 16.01 -9.15 -7.93
N GLU A 86 16.53 -10.07 -7.13
CA GLU A 86 16.34 -10.11 -5.67
C GLU A 86 16.67 -8.78 -4.97
N LYS A 87 17.61 -8.01 -5.51
CA LYS A 87 18.02 -6.71 -4.92
C LYS A 87 16.93 -5.63 -5.01
N TYR A 88 16.00 -5.79 -5.94
CA TYR A 88 14.93 -4.82 -6.21
C TYR A 88 13.55 -5.33 -5.80
N VAL A 89 13.48 -6.49 -5.14
CA VAL A 89 12.25 -6.95 -4.49
C VAL A 89 11.83 -5.91 -3.47
N HIS A 90 10.56 -5.47 -3.50
CA HIS A 90 10.10 -4.34 -2.67
C HIS A 90 10.32 -4.59 -1.18
N SER A 91 10.14 -5.81 -0.68
CA SER A 91 10.48 -6.14 0.71
C SER A 91 11.99 -6.05 1.01
N GLU A 92 12.87 -6.34 0.04
CA GLU A 92 14.31 -6.21 0.24
C GLU A 92 14.75 -4.74 0.21
N THR A 93 14.20 -3.91 -0.69
CA THR A 93 14.46 -2.47 -0.68
C THR A 93 13.96 -1.81 0.61
N TYR A 94 12.84 -2.29 1.16
CA TYR A 94 12.35 -1.83 2.47
C TYR A 94 13.24 -2.30 3.64
N LYS A 95 13.80 -3.52 3.59
CA LYS A 95 14.81 -3.97 4.57
C LYS A 95 16.05 -3.07 4.57
N GLU A 96 16.51 -2.66 3.40
CA GLU A 96 17.64 -1.72 3.31
C GLU A 96 17.26 -0.36 3.95
N PHE A 97 16.02 0.10 3.81
CA PHE A 97 15.53 1.26 4.56
C PHE A 97 15.57 1.02 6.07
N LEU A 98 15.06 -0.11 6.57
CA LEU A 98 15.09 -0.46 8.00
C LEU A 98 16.52 -0.45 8.56
N LYS A 99 17.49 -1.06 7.84
CA LYS A 99 18.91 -1.00 8.20
C LYS A 99 19.43 0.44 8.21
N GLY A 100 19.02 1.25 7.23
CA GLY A 100 19.40 2.66 7.12
C GLY A 100 18.92 3.53 8.30
N ILE A 101 17.84 3.15 8.96
CA ILE A 101 17.34 3.81 10.17
C ILE A 101 17.81 3.15 11.46
N GLY A 102 18.74 2.19 11.37
CA GLY A 102 19.38 1.55 12.52
C GLY A 102 18.63 0.35 13.09
N VAL A 103 17.76 -0.30 12.31
CA VAL A 103 17.18 -1.61 12.67
C VAL A 103 18.16 -2.70 12.23
N SER A 104 18.57 -3.57 13.13
CA SER A 104 19.50 -4.66 12.82
C SER A 104 18.82 -5.79 12.06
N GLU A 105 19.60 -6.58 11.31
CA GLU A 105 19.14 -7.79 10.63
C GLU A 105 18.43 -8.75 11.58
N LYS A 106 18.94 -8.87 12.81
CA LYS A 106 18.36 -9.71 13.85
C LYS A 106 16.97 -9.22 14.25
N GLU A 107 16.80 -7.91 14.48
CA GLU A 107 15.49 -7.33 14.81
C GLU A 107 14.49 -7.53 13.69
N ILE A 108 14.91 -7.39 12.41
CA ILE A 108 14.05 -7.66 11.25
C ILE A 108 13.60 -9.13 11.23
N MET A 109 14.53 -10.05 11.45
CA MET A 109 14.24 -11.50 11.41
C MET A 109 13.38 -11.99 12.59
N GLU A 110 13.50 -11.35 13.76
CA GLU A 110 12.77 -11.69 14.96
C GLU A 110 11.45 -10.90 15.10
N SER A 111 11.23 -9.90 14.24
CA SER A 111 10.00 -9.10 14.29
C SER A 111 8.77 -9.91 13.89
N GLU A 112 7.69 -9.69 14.61
CA GLU A 112 6.40 -10.32 14.32
C GLU A 112 5.35 -9.24 14.00
N PRO A 113 4.44 -9.50 13.06
CA PRO A 113 3.35 -8.58 12.79
C PRO A 113 2.40 -8.49 13.99
N SER A 114 2.03 -7.28 14.35
CA SER A 114 1.03 -7.02 15.38
C SER A 114 -0.36 -7.55 14.97
N ILE A 115 -1.25 -7.74 15.94
CA ILE A 115 -2.62 -8.20 15.67
C ILE A 115 -3.33 -7.32 14.63
N PRO A 116 -3.27 -5.97 14.67
CA PRO A 116 -3.83 -5.13 13.63
C PRO A 116 -3.28 -5.40 12.24
N VAL A 117 -1.96 -5.56 12.10
CA VAL A 117 -1.32 -5.89 10.80
C VAL A 117 -1.77 -7.27 10.31
N ILE A 118 -1.87 -8.26 11.22
CA ILE A 118 -2.42 -9.58 10.87
C ILE A 118 -3.88 -9.45 10.41
N ALA A 119 -4.70 -8.65 11.10
CA ALA A 119 -6.09 -8.43 10.75
C ALA A 119 -6.24 -7.75 9.37
N TYR A 120 -5.43 -6.72 9.12
CA TYR A 120 -5.33 -6.07 7.80
C TYR A 120 -4.99 -7.07 6.69
N ASN A 121 -3.91 -7.84 6.87
CA ASN A 121 -3.44 -8.80 5.88
C ASN A 121 -4.50 -9.89 5.62
N ARG A 122 -5.16 -10.41 6.66
CA ARG A 122 -6.23 -11.40 6.52
C ARG A 122 -7.47 -10.83 5.85
N GLY A 123 -7.91 -9.63 6.25
CA GLY A 123 -9.09 -8.99 5.70
C GLY A 123 -8.97 -8.72 4.19
N LEU A 124 -7.82 -8.22 3.74
CA LEU A 124 -7.57 -8.00 2.31
C LEU A 124 -7.40 -9.32 1.55
N THR A 125 -6.74 -10.32 2.14
CA THR A 125 -6.65 -11.64 1.51
C THR A 125 -8.04 -12.25 1.32
N ASP A 126 -8.90 -12.18 2.34
CA ASP A 126 -10.27 -12.66 2.29
C ASP A 126 -11.06 -11.94 1.19
N LEU A 127 -10.96 -10.62 1.13
CA LEU A 127 -11.60 -9.80 0.10
C LEU A 127 -11.14 -10.20 -1.31
N CYS A 128 -9.84 -10.43 -1.51
CA CYS A 128 -9.28 -10.79 -2.81
C CYS A 128 -9.62 -12.23 -3.23
N LEU A 129 -9.74 -13.18 -2.29
CA LEU A 129 -9.97 -14.59 -2.58
C LEU A 129 -11.44 -14.99 -2.65
N HIS A 130 -12.28 -14.45 -1.78
CA HIS A 130 -13.61 -15.01 -1.55
C HIS A 130 -14.76 -14.13 -2.04
N TYR A 131 -14.46 -12.88 -2.43
CA TYR A 131 -15.47 -11.95 -2.95
C TYR A 131 -15.31 -11.72 -4.46
N HIS A 132 -16.20 -10.93 -5.03
CA HIS A 132 -16.12 -10.61 -6.45
C HIS A 132 -14.82 -9.84 -6.75
N TYR A 133 -14.07 -10.27 -7.78
CA TYR A 133 -12.75 -9.71 -8.09
C TYR A 133 -12.74 -8.18 -8.27
N LEU A 134 -13.84 -7.59 -8.78
CA LEU A 134 -13.93 -6.12 -8.93
C LEU A 134 -13.90 -5.39 -7.58
N GLU A 135 -14.44 -5.99 -6.53
CA GLU A 135 -14.43 -5.42 -5.19
C GLU A 135 -13.02 -5.44 -4.60
N GLY A 136 -12.34 -6.59 -4.66
CA GLY A 136 -10.95 -6.71 -4.23
C GLY A 136 -9.99 -5.84 -5.05
N LEU A 137 -10.19 -5.81 -6.38
CA LEU A 137 -9.36 -5.02 -7.27
C LEU A 137 -9.51 -3.51 -7.01
N ALA A 138 -10.73 -3.03 -6.80
CA ALA A 138 -10.98 -1.64 -6.44
C ALA A 138 -10.32 -1.27 -5.09
N ALA A 139 -10.34 -2.19 -4.12
CA ALA A 139 -9.64 -1.98 -2.85
C ALA A 139 -8.12 -1.87 -3.04
N LEU A 140 -7.51 -2.76 -3.85
CA LEU A 140 -6.07 -2.70 -4.15
C LEU A 140 -5.69 -1.39 -4.87
N GLY A 141 -6.50 -0.92 -5.84
CA GLY A 141 -6.25 0.35 -6.53
C GLY A 141 -6.23 1.55 -5.57
N VAL A 142 -7.11 1.57 -4.55
CA VAL A 142 -7.07 2.60 -3.51
C VAL A 142 -5.82 2.48 -2.65
N ILE A 143 -5.38 1.28 -2.32
CA ILE A 143 -4.17 1.06 -1.52
C ILE A 143 -2.94 1.54 -2.27
N GLU A 144 -2.80 1.22 -3.56
CA GLU A 144 -1.73 1.76 -4.41
C GLU A 144 -1.76 3.30 -4.43
N GLU A 145 -2.94 3.91 -4.62
CA GLU A 145 -3.05 5.37 -4.61
C GLU A 145 -2.72 5.98 -3.23
N ILE A 146 -3.06 5.31 -2.11
CA ILE A 146 -2.65 5.74 -0.77
C ILE A 146 -1.13 5.73 -0.66
N VAL A 147 -0.48 4.63 -1.05
CA VAL A 147 0.98 4.50 -0.95
C VAL A 147 1.67 5.55 -1.83
N ALA A 148 1.20 5.76 -3.07
CA ALA A 148 1.69 6.82 -3.95
C ALA A 148 1.63 8.22 -3.31
N ARG A 149 0.58 8.51 -2.54
CA ARG A 149 0.39 9.81 -1.87
C ARG A 149 1.23 9.97 -0.61
N VAL A 150 1.46 8.89 0.15
CA VAL A 150 2.17 8.99 1.44
C VAL A 150 3.68 8.73 1.30
N SER A 151 4.14 7.99 0.29
CA SER A 151 5.56 7.68 0.09
C SER A 151 6.46 8.92 0.00
N PRO A 152 6.10 10.00 -0.75
CA PRO A 152 6.90 11.23 -0.76
C PRO A 152 7.02 11.87 0.62
N LEU A 153 5.94 11.86 1.40
CA LEU A 153 5.93 12.41 2.77
C LEU A 153 6.84 11.61 3.70
N VAL A 154 6.69 10.28 3.71
CA VAL A 154 7.53 9.39 4.52
C VAL A 154 9.01 9.49 4.10
N GLY A 155 9.28 9.52 2.79
CA GLY A 155 10.63 9.73 2.25
C GLY A 155 11.24 11.05 2.69
N GLN A 156 10.47 12.15 2.73
CA GLN A 156 10.94 13.45 3.22
C GLN A 156 11.23 13.42 4.72
N ILE A 157 10.37 12.83 5.53
CA ILE A 157 10.56 12.65 6.97
C ILE A 157 11.83 11.82 7.23
N ALA A 158 12.01 10.72 6.49
CA ALA A 158 13.20 9.87 6.60
C ALA A 158 14.47 10.63 6.21
N LYS A 159 14.47 11.41 5.12
CA LYS A 159 15.60 12.28 4.74
C LYS A 159 15.98 13.28 5.84
N SER A 160 14.98 13.88 6.47
CA SER A 160 15.20 14.88 7.53
C SER A 160 15.81 14.25 8.78
N ASN A 161 15.42 13.02 9.12
CA ASN A 161 15.88 12.34 10.33
C ASN A 161 17.21 11.56 10.15
N TYR A 162 17.45 11.01 8.96
CA TYR A 162 18.55 10.05 8.72
C TYR A 162 19.54 10.49 7.62
N GLY A 163 19.33 11.66 7.02
CA GLY A 163 20.20 12.25 6.00
C GLY A 163 19.79 11.93 4.56
N SER A 164 20.00 12.92 3.67
CA SER A 164 19.58 12.85 2.26
C SER A 164 20.40 11.92 1.39
N GLU A 165 21.64 11.59 1.79
CA GLU A 165 22.56 10.70 1.07
C GLU A 165 22.28 9.21 1.33
N ASN A 166 21.25 8.90 2.09
CA ASN A 166 20.95 7.54 2.48
C ASN A 166 20.37 6.76 1.29
N LYS A 167 21.18 5.87 0.69
CA LYS A 167 20.78 4.98 -0.41
C LYS A 167 19.60 4.07 -0.04
N SER A 168 19.32 3.91 1.25
CA SER A 168 18.18 3.14 1.74
C SER A 168 16.82 3.78 1.43
N LEU A 169 16.80 5.04 0.95
CA LEU A 169 15.55 5.72 0.59
C LEU A 169 15.06 5.38 -0.82
N ILE A 170 15.74 4.51 -1.55
CA ILE A 170 15.37 4.10 -2.92
C ILE A 170 13.95 3.51 -2.95
N HIS A 171 13.56 2.80 -1.91
CA HIS A 171 12.20 2.25 -1.77
C HIS A 171 11.14 3.34 -1.98
N PHE A 172 11.26 4.49 -1.30
CA PHE A 172 10.26 5.55 -1.39
C PHE A 172 10.32 6.35 -2.70
N THR A 173 11.50 6.50 -3.31
CA THR A 173 11.65 7.23 -4.58
C THR A 173 11.08 6.44 -5.76
N ASP A 174 11.21 5.13 -5.74
CA ASP A 174 10.66 4.25 -6.78
C ASP A 174 9.13 4.18 -6.67
N HIS A 175 8.58 4.08 -5.46
CA HIS A 175 7.15 4.05 -5.21
C HIS A 175 6.41 5.36 -5.56
N GLU A 176 7.07 6.52 -5.50
CA GLU A 176 6.45 7.79 -5.89
C GLU A 176 5.93 7.79 -7.34
N VAL A 177 6.58 7.06 -8.24
CA VAL A 177 6.23 7.01 -9.66
C VAL A 177 5.45 5.73 -10.02
N LEU A 178 5.90 4.58 -9.52
CA LEU A 178 5.34 3.28 -9.87
C LEU A 178 3.92 3.11 -9.32
N ASP A 179 3.66 3.49 -8.08
CA ASP A 179 2.36 3.29 -7.47
C ASP A 179 1.26 4.16 -8.09
N VAL A 180 1.60 5.34 -8.62
CA VAL A 180 0.67 6.15 -9.42
C VAL A 180 0.27 5.41 -10.70
N GLN A 181 1.23 4.75 -11.35
CA GLN A 181 0.98 3.96 -12.55
C GLN A 181 0.12 2.74 -12.20
N HIS A 182 0.50 1.96 -11.18
CA HIS A 182 -0.23 0.77 -10.74
C HIS A 182 -1.68 1.09 -10.36
N ALA A 183 -1.90 2.15 -9.58
CA ALA A 183 -3.24 2.59 -9.23
C ALA A 183 -4.09 2.91 -10.47
N ASN A 184 -3.53 3.64 -11.44
CA ASN A 184 -4.24 4.00 -12.67
C ASN A 184 -4.55 2.77 -13.53
N GLU A 185 -3.62 1.84 -13.70
CA GLU A 185 -3.82 0.59 -14.44
C GLU A 185 -4.92 -0.27 -13.81
N ILE A 186 -4.93 -0.38 -12.48
CA ILE A 186 -6.01 -1.06 -11.75
C ILE A 186 -7.34 -0.35 -11.98
N TYR A 187 -7.39 0.98 -11.88
CA TYR A 187 -8.62 1.74 -12.12
C TYR A 187 -9.10 1.64 -13.57
N GLU A 188 -8.22 1.54 -14.56
CA GLU A 188 -8.60 1.30 -15.95
C GLU A 188 -9.31 -0.05 -16.09
N VAL A 189 -8.77 -1.12 -15.49
CA VAL A 189 -9.40 -2.45 -15.48
C VAL A 189 -10.76 -2.40 -14.78
N VAL A 190 -10.85 -1.79 -13.62
CA VAL A 190 -12.10 -1.64 -12.85
C VAL A 190 -13.14 -0.83 -13.62
N ALA A 191 -12.72 0.24 -14.28
CA ALA A 191 -13.60 1.13 -15.03
C ALA A 191 -14.29 0.45 -16.22
N LEU A 192 -13.72 -0.61 -16.80
CA LEU A 192 -14.40 -1.38 -17.86
C LEU A 192 -15.77 -1.89 -17.40
N ASN A 193 -15.91 -2.16 -16.11
CA ASN A 193 -17.09 -2.73 -15.47
C ASN A 193 -17.86 -1.72 -14.60
N TYR A 194 -17.53 -0.42 -14.67
CA TYR A 194 -18.13 0.60 -13.79
C TYR A 194 -19.51 1.01 -14.29
N GLU A 195 -20.51 0.11 -14.12
CA GLU A 195 -21.91 0.31 -14.49
C GLU A 195 -22.85 -0.67 -13.76
N GLY A 196 -24.13 -0.37 -13.73
CA GLY A 196 -25.16 -1.25 -13.15
C GLY A 196 -24.84 -1.70 -11.72
N ASP A 197 -25.11 -2.97 -11.41
CA ASP A 197 -24.87 -3.55 -10.09
C ASP A 197 -23.37 -3.66 -9.76
N GLN A 198 -22.50 -3.76 -10.77
CA GLN A 198 -21.07 -3.82 -10.57
C GLN A 198 -20.49 -2.51 -10.01
N LYS A 199 -21.13 -1.37 -10.33
CA LYS A 199 -20.74 -0.06 -9.80
C LYS A 199 -20.77 -0.05 -8.27
N GLN A 200 -21.84 -0.60 -7.66
CA GLN A 200 -21.95 -0.66 -6.19
C GLN A 200 -20.86 -1.56 -5.56
N MET A 201 -20.53 -2.69 -6.21
CA MET A 201 -19.45 -3.56 -5.75
C MET A 201 -18.10 -2.83 -5.80
N ILE A 202 -17.82 -2.13 -6.91
CA ILE A 202 -16.60 -1.35 -7.07
C ILE A 202 -16.50 -0.25 -6.01
N GLU A 203 -17.56 0.54 -5.82
CA GLU A 203 -17.58 1.62 -4.82
C GLU A 203 -17.39 1.07 -3.40
N ARG A 204 -17.96 -0.10 -3.08
CA ARG A 204 -17.73 -0.78 -1.79
C ARG A 204 -16.27 -1.22 -1.67
N GLY A 205 -15.66 -1.75 -2.73
CA GLY A 205 -14.25 -2.10 -2.77
C GLY A 205 -13.35 -0.88 -2.50
N LEU A 206 -13.62 0.27 -3.15
CA LEU A 206 -12.90 1.52 -2.88
C LEU A 206 -13.00 1.91 -1.39
N GLN A 207 -14.19 1.79 -0.80
CA GLN A 207 -14.39 2.08 0.62
C GLN A 207 -13.63 1.10 1.53
N PHE A 208 -13.58 -0.20 1.20
CA PHE A 208 -12.79 -1.18 1.93
C PHE A 208 -11.30 -0.90 1.87
N GLY A 209 -10.74 -0.60 0.70
CA GLY A 209 -9.34 -0.23 0.55
C GLY A 209 -8.97 0.95 1.45
N MET A 210 -9.76 2.03 1.39
CA MET A 210 -9.57 3.21 2.23
C MET A 210 -9.73 2.88 3.72
N TYR A 211 -10.75 2.12 4.10
CA TYR A 211 -11.01 1.75 5.49
C TYR A 211 -9.89 0.90 6.08
N TYR A 212 -9.53 -0.20 5.42
CA TYR A 212 -8.51 -1.11 5.92
C TYR A 212 -7.16 -0.41 6.09
N HIS A 213 -6.75 0.36 5.08
CA HIS A 213 -5.44 1.00 5.11
C HIS A 213 -5.37 2.15 6.13
N SER A 214 -6.40 3.02 6.18
CA SER A 214 -6.48 4.08 7.20
C SER A 214 -6.57 3.50 8.61
N ARG A 215 -7.35 2.41 8.80
CA ARG A 215 -7.47 1.76 10.11
C ARG A 215 -6.15 1.14 10.55
N MET A 216 -5.43 0.50 9.64
CA MET A 216 -4.09 -0.04 9.92
C MET A 216 -3.14 1.06 10.43
N TYR A 217 -3.11 2.24 9.78
CA TYR A 217 -2.31 3.36 10.27
C TYR A 217 -2.73 3.85 11.66
N THR A 218 -4.05 3.91 11.92
CA THR A 218 -4.57 4.24 13.24
C THR A 218 -4.12 3.23 14.29
N ASP A 219 -4.25 1.95 13.98
CA ASP A 219 -3.89 0.86 14.89
C ASP A 219 -2.37 0.83 15.17
N ILE A 220 -1.53 1.09 14.17
CA ILE A 220 -0.08 1.24 14.37
C ILE A 220 0.21 2.41 15.31
N LEU A 221 -0.42 3.56 15.09
CA LEU A 221 -0.28 4.73 15.95
C LEU A 221 -0.67 4.42 17.41
N GLU A 222 -1.82 3.76 17.61
CA GLU A 222 -2.33 3.41 18.95
C GLU A 222 -1.46 2.37 19.68
N ASN A 223 -0.75 1.51 18.95
CA ASN A 223 0.09 0.44 19.55
C ASN A 223 1.51 0.88 19.91
N VAL A 224 2.00 2.02 19.42
CA VAL A 224 3.34 2.53 19.75
C VAL A 224 3.32 3.58 20.87
N HIS A 225 2.14 3.97 21.33
CA HIS A 225 1.93 4.80 22.50
C HIS A 225 1.74 3.95 23.76
#